data_8ad8bce0abc9dac15852cda3ef60909b
#
_entry.id   8ad8bce0abc9dac15852cda3ef60909b
#
_cell.length_a   1.000
_cell.length_b   1.000
_cell.length_c   1.000
_cell.angle_alpha   90.00
_cell.angle_beta   90.00
_cell.angle_gamma   90.00
#
_symmetry.space_group_name_H-M   'P 1'
#
loop_
_entity.id
_entity.type
_entity.pdbx_description
1 polymer ?
#
loop_
_entity_poly.entity_id
_entity_poly.type
_entity_poly.pdbx_seq_one_letter_code
_entity_poly.pdbx_strand_id
1 'polypeptide(L)'
;MAVPREPDQVVRLFLDLMERRQLPEAQALLAPDFAMTFPGNVSPPSLDALVEWAKNRYRFVRKTYEHVEVCGTDHEHAVVYCSGTLSGEWLDQTPFEGIRFIDRFELRSGLIRRQSVWNDMALHTIPQP
;
A
#
# COMPACT_ATOMS: atom_id res chain seq x y z
N MET A 1 10.83 -24.42 13.46
CA MET A 1 9.81 -24.09 12.45
C MET A 1 9.23 -22.71 12.75
N ALA A 2 9.25 -21.84 11.76
CA ALA A 2 8.78 -20.49 11.96
C ALA A 2 7.25 -20.47 12.14
N VAL A 3 6.78 -19.64 13.07
CA VAL A 3 5.34 -19.40 13.23
C VAL A 3 4.87 -18.55 12.05
N PRO A 4 3.80 -18.94 11.35
CA PRO A 4 3.27 -18.11 10.26
C PRO A 4 2.88 -16.73 10.77
N ARG A 5 3.15 -15.71 9.96
CA ARG A 5 2.72 -14.35 10.30
C ARG A 5 1.21 -14.24 10.26
N GLU A 6 0.65 -13.44 11.16
CA GLU A 6 -0.75 -13.07 11.08
C GLU A 6 -0.98 -12.16 9.88
N PRO A 7 -2.22 -12.11 9.32
CA PRO A 7 -2.48 -11.30 8.12
C PRO A 7 -2.07 -9.84 8.24
N ASP A 8 -2.34 -9.21 9.38
CA ASP A 8 -1.96 -7.81 9.61
C ASP A 8 -0.45 -7.63 9.63
N GLN A 9 0.29 -8.63 10.14
CA GLN A 9 1.75 -8.59 10.15
C GLN A 9 2.32 -8.65 8.73
N VAL A 10 1.74 -9.48 7.88
CA VAL A 10 2.15 -9.57 6.47
C VAL A 10 1.94 -8.24 5.78
N VAL A 11 0.79 -7.62 5.97
CA VAL A 11 0.45 -6.35 5.34
C VAL A 11 1.37 -5.23 5.84
N ARG A 12 1.60 -5.13 7.15
CA ARG A 12 2.49 -4.12 7.71
C ARG A 12 3.92 -4.29 7.19
N LEU A 13 4.39 -5.52 7.12
CA LEU A 13 5.73 -5.79 6.59
C LEU A 13 5.83 -5.39 5.13
N PHE A 14 4.82 -5.75 4.32
CA PHE A 14 4.79 -5.38 2.91
C PHE A 14 4.87 -3.87 2.73
N LEU A 15 4.03 -3.12 3.44
CA LEU A 15 3.99 -1.67 3.32
C LEU A 15 5.31 -1.03 3.78
N ASP A 16 5.91 -1.54 4.85
CA ASP A 16 7.19 -1.06 5.33
C ASP A 16 8.31 -1.30 4.29
N LEU A 17 8.33 -2.50 3.71
CA LEU A 17 9.31 -2.83 2.67
C LEU A 17 9.13 -1.94 1.44
N MET A 18 7.90 -1.63 1.07
CA MET A 18 7.63 -0.73 -0.05
C MET A 18 8.08 0.69 0.25
N GLU A 19 7.88 1.19 1.48
CA GLU A 19 8.38 2.52 1.85
C GLU A 19 9.90 2.57 1.73
N ARG A 20 10.58 1.50 2.13
CA ARG A 20 12.04 1.42 2.07
C ARG A 20 12.57 1.00 0.70
N ARG A 21 11.69 0.76 -0.26
CA ARG A 21 12.03 0.33 -1.64
C ARG A 21 12.81 -0.98 -1.67
N GLN A 22 12.52 -1.88 -0.75
CA GLN A 22 13.09 -3.23 -0.75
C GLN A 22 12.18 -4.17 -1.51
N LEU A 23 12.22 -4.03 -2.83
CA LEU A 23 11.24 -4.68 -3.72
C LEU A 23 11.37 -6.20 -3.77
N PRO A 24 12.57 -6.82 -3.78
CA PRO A 24 12.65 -8.28 -3.76
C PRO A 24 11.98 -8.90 -2.52
N GLU A 25 12.21 -8.30 -1.35
CA GLU A 25 11.61 -8.77 -0.10
C GLU A 25 10.10 -8.56 -0.11
N ALA A 26 9.63 -7.42 -0.63
CA ALA A 26 8.20 -7.14 -0.75
C ALA A 26 7.54 -8.15 -1.71
N GLN A 27 8.19 -8.44 -2.84
CA GLN A 27 7.67 -9.38 -3.83
C GLN A 27 7.44 -10.77 -3.24
N ALA A 28 8.28 -11.18 -2.29
CA ALA A 28 8.18 -12.49 -1.66
C ALA A 28 6.89 -12.65 -0.83
N LEU A 29 6.21 -11.55 -0.49
CA LEU A 29 4.96 -11.57 0.26
C LEU A 29 3.72 -11.64 -0.63
N LEU A 30 3.90 -11.62 -1.95
CA LEU A 30 2.80 -11.55 -2.91
C LEU A 30 2.50 -12.91 -3.52
N ALA A 31 1.21 -13.16 -3.73
CA ALA A 31 0.77 -14.34 -4.49
C ALA A 31 1.16 -14.18 -5.97
N PRO A 32 1.29 -15.30 -6.70
CA PRO A 32 1.66 -15.23 -8.14
C PRO A 32 0.68 -14.42 -8.98
N ASP A 33 -0.60 -14.38 -8.59
CA ASP A 33 -1.66 -13.65 -9.31
C ASP A 33 -1.95 -12.30 -8.68
N PHE A 34 -1.03 -11.73 -7.91
CA PHE A 34 -1.22 -10.45 -7.24
C PHE A 34 -1.61 -9.35 -8.24
N ALA A 35 -2.59 -8.55 -7.82
CA ALA A 35 -3.02 -7.37 -8.58
C ALA A 35 -3.25 -6.23 -7.61
N MET A 36 -3.01 -5.01 -8.06
CA MET A 36 -3.23 -3.82 -7.25
C MET A 36 -3.94 -2.76 -8.07
N THR A 37 -4.76 -1.97 -7.39
CA THR A 37 -5.52 -0.87 -8.02
C THR A 37 -5.36 0.37 -7.16
N PHE A 38 -4.92 1.45 -7.79
CA PHE A 38 -4.73 2.76 -7.18
C PHE A 38 -5.80 3.74 -7.66
N PRO A 39 -5.94 4.92 -7.02
CA PRO A 39 -6.95 5.89 -7.42
C PRO A 39 -6.88 6.20 -8.91
N GLY A 40 -8.06 6.32 -9.54
CA GLY A 40 -8.16 6.54 -10.98
C GLY A 40 -8.06 5.24 -11.79
N ASN A 41 -8.26 4.08 -11.12
CA ASN A 41 -8.16 2.76 -11.76
C ASN A 41 -6.77 2.47 -12.34
N VAL A 42 -5.74 3.03 -11.73
CA VAL A 42 -4.36 2.75 -12.12
C VAL A 42 -3.96 1.40 -11.55
N SER A 43 -3.57 0.48 -12.42
CA SER A 43 -3.19 -0.89 -12.01
C SER A 43 -1.80 -1.21 -12.55
N PRO A 44 -0.74 -0.83 -11.82
CA PRO A 44 0.62 -1.14 -12.27
C PRO A 44 0.83 -2.65 -12.37
N PRO A 45 1.50 -3.14 -13.41
CA PRO A 45 1.67 -4.58 -13.61
C PRO A 45 2.75 -5.21 -12.73
N SER A 46 3.54 -4.40 -12.03
CA SER A 46 4.63 -4.90 -11.17
C SER A 46 4.96 -3.86 -10.11
N LEU A 47 5.71 -4.28 -9.08
CA LEU A 47 6.19 -3.34 -8.06
C LEU A 47 7.15 -2.33 -8.67
N ASP A 48 7.98 -2.73 -9.62
CA ASP A 48 8.87 -1.80 -10.31
C ASP A 48 8.09 -0.73 -11.07
N ALA A 49 7.02 -1.14 -11.75
CA ALA A 49 6.16 -0.19 -12.47
C ALA A 49 5.47 0.78 -11.50
N LEU A 50 5.05 0.29 -10.33
CA LEU A 50 4.47 1.13 -9.30
C LEU A 50 5.46 2.20 -8.84
N VAL A 51 6.70 1.82 -8.57
CA VAL A 51 7.73 2.75 -8.10
C VAL A 51 8.03 3.79 -9.18
N GLU A 52 8.11 3.39 -10.45
CA GLU A 52 8.35 4.33 -11.55
C GLU A 52 7.19 5.32 -11.68
N TRP A 53 5.95 4.85 -11.56
CA TRP A 53 4.78 5.72 -11.57
C TRP A 53 4.82 6.73 -10.41
N ALA A 54 5.21 6.26 -9.21
CA ALA A 54 5.28 7.09 -8.03
C ALA A 54 6.34 8.18 -8.14
N LYS A 55 7.48 7.91 -8.79
CA LYS A 55 8.56 8.88 -8.96
C LYS A 55 8.13 10.14 -9.69
N ASN A 56 7.08 10.07 -10.50
CA ASN A 56 6.56 11.20 -11.25
C ASN A 56 5.48 11.96 -10.48
N ARG A 57 5.19 11.57 -9.26
CA ARG A 57 4.12 12.16 -8.46
C ARG A 57 4.62 12.82 -7.18
N TYR A 58 5.58 12.20 -6.51
CA TYR A 58 6.11 12.69 -5.23
C TYR A 58 7.52 12.17 -5.03
N ARG A 59 8.23 12.82 -4.11
CA ARG A 59 9.59 12.38 -3.76
C ARG A 59 9.55 11.18 -2.84
N PHE A 60 8.71 11.25 -1.80
CA PHE A 60 8.44 10.11 -0.91
C PHE A 60 7.09 10.29 -0.23
N VAL A 61 6.56 9.17 0.25
CA VAL A 61 5.33 9.13 1.04
C VAL A 61 5.56 8.19 2.21
N ARG A 62 5.10 8.61 3.39
CA ARG A 62 5.09 7.79 4.59
C ARG A 62 3.68 7.66 5.10
N LYS A 63 3.36 6.49 5.65
CA LYS A 63 2.04 6.21 6.20
C LYS A 63 2.08 6.29 7.72
N THR A 64 1.10 6.95 8.29
CA THR A 64 0.81 6.90 9.72
C THR A 64 -0.48 6.13 9.88
N TYR A 65 -0.42 4.99 10.55
CA TYR A 65 -1.58 4.10 10.69
C TYR A 65 -2.42 4.52 11.89
N GLU A 66 -3.71 4.72 11.65
CA GLU A 66 -4.68 4.94 12.72
C GLU A 66 -5.41 3.64 13.04
N HIS A 67 -5.70 2.85 12.01
CA HIS A 67 -6.39 1.57 12.16
C HIS A 67 -5.78 0.52 11.23
N VAL A 68 -5.60 -0.69 11.77
CA VAL A 68 -5.30 -1.88 10.98
C VAL A 68 -6.25 -2.96 11.47
N GLU A 69 -7.17 -3.37 10.63
CA GLU A 69 -8.26 -4.25 11.02
C GLU A 69 -8.28 -5.48 10.13
N VAL A 70 -8.39 -6.64 10.76
CA VAL A 70 -8.46 -7.92 10.05
C VAL A 70 -9.90 -8.42 10.13
N CYS A 71 -10.46 -8.81 9.00
CA CYS A 71 -11.82 -9.32 8.94
C CYS A 71 -11.94 -10.47 7.95
N GLY A 72 -13.01 -11.24 8.06
CA GLY A 72 -13.27 -12.35 7.14
C GLY A 72 -12.20 -13.43 7.21
N THR A 73 -11.71 -13.73 8.41
CA THR A 73 -10.60 -14.67 8.57
C THR A 73 -11.07 -16.12 8.62
N ASP A 74 -10.57 -16.93 7.71
CA ASP A 74 -10.41 -18.36 7.92
C ASP A 74 -8.94 -18.68 7.64
N HIS A 75 -8.55 -19.95 7.63
CA HIS A 75 -7.14 -20.30 7.45
C HIS A 75 -6.62 -20.01 6.04
N GLU A 76 -7.51 -19.87 5.07
CA GLU A 76 -7.15 -19.69 3.67
C GLU A 76 -7.28 -18.25 3.22
N HIS A 77 -8.24 -17.51 3.78
CA HIS A 77 -8.58 -16.18 3.29
C HIS A 77 -8.65 -15.18 4.45
N ALA A 78 -8.13 -14.00 4.20
CA ALA A 78 -8.24 -12.90 5.14
C ALA A 78 -8.34 -11.60 4.37
N VAL A 79 -9.00 -10.62 4.97
CA VAL A 79 -9.06 -9.25 4.45
C VAL A 79 -8.51 -8.34 5.52
N VAL A 80 -7.60 -7.44 5.14
CA VAL A 80 -7.00 -6.47 6.06
C VAL A 80 -7.26 -5.08 5.52
N TYR A 81 -7.79 -4.20 6.38
CA TYR A 81 -7.95 -2.78 6.08
C TYR A 81 -6.94 -1.99 6.89
N CYS A 82 -6.22 -1.10 6.22
CA CYS A 82 -5.33 -0.14 6.87
C CYS A 82 -5.83 1.24 6.55
N SER A 83 -5.93 2.11 7.55
CA SER A 83 -6.32 3.49 7.32
C SER A 83 -5.50 4.42 8.19
N GLY A 84 -5.42 5.68 7.76
CA GLY A 84 -4.67 6.69 8.46
C GLY A 84 -4.38 7.87 7.56
N THR A 85 -3.18 8.42 7.68
CA THR A 85 -2.77 9.59 6.91
C THR A 85 -1.44 9.38 6.22
N LEU A 86 -1.27 10.08 5.10
CA LEU A 86 -0.02 10.12 4.36
C LEU A 86 0.68 11.45 4.64
N SER A 87 2.00 11.39 4.72
CA SER A 87 2.88 12.56 4.78
C SER A 87 4.05 12.33 3.85
N GLY A 88 4.70 13.40 3.44
CA GLY A 88 5.85 13.28 2.54
C GLY A 88 6.19 14.60 1.89
N GLU A 89 6.75 14.51 0.67
CA GLU A 89 7.12 15.69 -0.12
C GLU A 89 6.73 15.50 -1.58
N TRP A 90 6.18 16.56 -2.15
CA TRP A 90 5.96 16.62 -3.59
C TRP A 90 7.29 16.77 -4.34
N LEU A 91 7.25 16.70 -5.66
CA LEU A 91 8.48 16.77 -6.48
C LEU A 91 9.20 18.09 -6.33
N ASP A 92 8.50 19.18 -6.00
CA ASP A 92 9.10 20.51 -5.79
C ASP A 92 9.60 20.69 -4.36
N GLN A 93 9.64 19.62 -3.56
CA GLN A 93 10.08 19.60 -2.17
C GLN A 93 9.10 20.23 -1.18
N THR A 94 7.90 20.61 -1.64
CA THR A 94 6.85 21.09 -0.73
C THR A 94 6.37 19.92 0.13
N PRO A 95 6.37 20.06 1.46
CA PRO A 95 5.87 18.99 2.32
C PRO A 95 4.36 18.89 2.28
N PHE A 96 3.86 17.68 2.52
CA PHE A 96 2.42 17.44 2.72
C PHE A 96 2.20 16.53 3.90
N GLU A 97 1.03 16.65 4.53
CA GLU A 97 0.64 15.78 5.64
C GLU A 97 -0.88 15.74 5.73
N GLY A 98 -1.39 14.79 6.51
CA GLY A 98 -2.82 14.72 6.79
C GLY A 98 -3.67 14.24 5.62
N ILE A 99 -3.09 13.67 4.58
CA ILE A 99 -3.85 13.14 3.45
C ILE A 99 -4.39 11.77 3.85
N ARG A 100 -5.72 11.63 3.90
CA ARG A 100 -6.33 10.38 4.34
C ARG A 100 -6.11 9.27 3.33
N PHE A 101 -5.91 8.05 3.83
CA PHE A 101 -5.85 6.87 2.97
C PHE A 101 -6.60 5.70 3.61
N ILE A 102 -7.04 4.79 2.77
CA ILE A 102 -7.46 3.47 3.17
C ILE A 102 -6.97 2.48 2.12
N ASP A 103 -6.34 1.41 2.58
CA ASP A 103 -5.90 0.31 1.74
C ASP A 103 -6.64 -0.95 2.18
N ARG A 104 -7.10 -1.71 1.20
CA ARG A 104 -7.72 -3.02 1.44
C ARG A 104 -6.86 -4.09 0.81
N PHE A 105 -6.52 -5.10 1.61
CA PHE A 105 -5.70 -6.23 1.17
C PHE A 105 -6.49 -7.52 1.28
N GLU A 106 -6.40 -8.35 0.25
CA GLU A 106 -6.90 -9.72 0.33
C GLU A 106 -5.71 -10.65 0.35
N LEU A 107 -5.69 -11.55 1.35
CA LEU A 107 -4.67 -12.55 1.48
C LEU A 107 -5.26 -13.93 1.24
N ARG A 108 -4.45 -14.80 0.65
CA ARG A 108 -4.79 -16.19 0.44
C ARG A 108 -3.59 -17.03 0.79
N SER A 109 -3.78 -17.98 1.70
CA SER A 109 -2.71 -18.87 2.16
C SER A 109 -1.46 -18.10 2.60
N GLY A 110 -1.67 -16.98 3.31
CA GLY A 110 -0.59 -16.18 3.86
C GLY A 110 0.09 -15.22 2.90
N LEU A 111 -0.33 -15.16 1.64
CA LEU A 111 0.24 -14.25 0.64
C LEU A 111 -0.78 -13.20 0.21
N ILE A 112 -0.29 -12.01 -0.10
CA ILE A 112 -1.14 -10.91 -0.55
C ILE A 112 -1.52 -11.17 -2.01
N ARG A 113 -2.83 -11.26 -2.26
CA ARG A 113 -3.37 -11.52 -3.59
C ARG A 113 -3.86 -10.24 -4.27
N ARG A 114 -4.38 -9.28 -3.48
CA ARG A 114 -4.96 -8.07 -4.04
C ARG A 114 -4.77 -6.91 -3.08
N GLN A 115 -4.47 -5.75 -3.65
CA GLN A 115 -4.42 -4.49 -2.92
C GLN A 115 -5.29 -3.47 -3.64
N SER A 116 -6.16 -2.81 -2.89
CA SER A 116 -6.98 -1.72 -3.41
C SER A 116 -6.72 -0.49 -2.55
N VAL A 117 -6.48 0.64 -3.20
CA VAL A 117 -6.02 1.86 -2.53
C VAL A 117 -6.97 3.01 -2.81
N TRP A 118 -7.39 3.70 -1.75
CA TRP A 118 -8.16 4.94 -1.84
C TRP A 118 -7.44 6.00 -1.02
N ASN A 119 -7.31 7.20 -1.55
CA ASN A 119 -6.77 8.31 -0.78
C ASN A 119 -7.22 9.65 -1.36
N ASP A 120 -7.02 10.69 -0.56
CA ASP A 120 -7.39 12.06 -0.92
C ASP A 120 -6.26 12.80 -1.65
N MET A 121 -5.24 12.10 -2.11
CA MET A 121 -4.05 12.73 -2.69
C MET A 121 -4.39 13.66 -3.87
N ALA A 122 -5.36 13.28 -4.69
CA ALA A 122 -5.76 14.09 -5.84
C ALA A 122 -6.31 15.45 -5.45
N LEU A 123 -6.91 15.58 -4.27
CA LEU A 123 -7.42 16.86 -3.79
C LEU A 123 -6.29 17.83 -3.45
N HIS A 124 -5.10 17.34 -3.24
CA HIS A 124 -3.93 18.13 -2.86
C HIS A 124 -3.00 18.41 -4.04
N THR A 125 -3.17 17.70 -5.15
CA THR A 125 -2.32 17.83 -6.33
C THR A 125 -2.95 18.61 -7.47
N ILE A 126 -4.27 18.83 -7.41
CA ILE A 126 -4.97 19.58 -8.45
C ILE A 126 -4.67 21.06 -8.29
N PRO A 127 -4.16 21.73 -9.33
CA PRO A 127 -3.92 23.19 -9.26
C PRO A 127 -5.21 23.93 -8.96
N GLN A 128 -5.13 24.90 -8.06
CA GLN A 128 -6.27 25.75 -7.76
C GLN A 128 -6.46 26.77 -8.88
N PRO A 129 -7.72 27.03 -9.32
CA PRO A 129 -8.01 28.02 -10.37
C PRO A 129 -7.66 29.43 -9.93
#